data_c02e8c320f6710f144862b0c3685dd1b
#
_entry.id   c02e8c320f6710f144862b0c3685dd1b
#
_cell.length_a   1.000
_cell.length_b   1.000
_cell.length_c   1.000
_cell.angle_alpha   90.00
_cell.angle_beta   90.00
_cell.angle_gamma   90.00
#
_symmetry.space_group_name_H-M   'P 1'
#
loop_
_entity.id
_entity.type
_entity.pdbx_description
1 polymer ?
#
loop_
_entity_poly.entity_id
_entity_poly.type
_entity_poly.pdbx_seq_one_letter_code
_entity_poly.pdbx_strand_id
1 'polypeptide(L)'
;MKTIVKKTQKLLHPSSASGIEYINGLYYIIGDDANALFVLDEQLKVQKTIPFFGGKTVQEHIPKKEKPDFECMSFVYIQEVPHILIMGSGSKAQRKIAFLYNLISENMQNLDYTTLYNKLEKDVHFTYNAELNLEALACTQDYIYLFQRGNIADKNTFLRFPVQDVLHPDTYEIYSTELQGIKQGKAGFSGACFVLEWNAILFTASVELTKDAYNDGEVLGSTAGIIQNNKVTQEVIISYPDNKPYIAKIESISV
;
A
#
# COMPACT_ATOMS: atom_id res chain seq x y z
N MET A 1 -18.67 4.45 11.68
CA MET A 1 -17.99 5.30 10.68
C MET A 1 -18.88 5.44 9.46
N LYS A 2 -18.81 6.55 8.72
CA LYS A 2 -19.46 6.73 7.40
C LYS A 2 -18.42 7.37 6.49
N THR A 3 -18.24 6.80 5.28
CA THR A 3 -17.33 7.35 4.28
C THR A 3 -18.11 7.79 3.05
N ILE A 4 -17.84 8.99 2.56
CA ILE A 4 -18.49 9.54 1.35
C ILE A 4 -17.46 10.21 0.46
N VAL A 5 -17.57 9.99 -0.85
CA VAL A 5 -16.77 10.69 -1.84
C VAL A 5 -17.28 12.12 -1.97
N LYS A 6 -16.48 13.09 -1.58
CA LYS A 6 -16.81 14.53 -1.66
C LYS A 6 -16.34 15.16 -2.96
N LYS A 7 -15.18 14.73 -3.47
CA LYS A 7 -14.55 15.29 -4.67
C LYS A 7 -13.69 14.23 -5.34
N THR A 8 -13.64 14.27 -6.66
CA THR A 8 -12.68 13.49 -7.46
C THR A 8 -11.87 14.44 -8.32
N GLN A 9 -10.58 14.13 -8.47
CA GLN A 9 -9.68 14.84 -9.39
C GLN A 9 -8.90 13.81 -10.20
N LYS A 10 -8.62 14.14 -11.46
CA LYS A 10 -7.80 13.29 -12.31
C LYS A 10 -6.33 13.57 -12.03
N LEU A 11 -5.59 12.52 -11.69
CA LEU A 11 -4.14 12.54 -11.64
C LEU A 11 -3.59 12.22 -13.04
N LEU A 12 -2.61 13.01 -13.51
CA LEU A 12 -1.98 12.79 -14.81
C LEU A 12 -0.67 11.99 -14.70
N HIS A 13 0.05 12.16 -13.61
CA HIS A 13 1.34 11.52 -13.35
C HIS A 13 1.50 11.13 -11.88
N PRO A 14 1.89 9.89 -11.57
CA PRO A 14 1.88 8.74 -12.48
C PRO A 14 0.45 8.32 -12.82
N SER A 15 0.24 7.75 -14.01
CA SER A 15 -1.10 7.34 -14.46
C SER A 15 -1.64 6.10 -13.74
N SER A 16 -0.75 5.25 -13.23
CA SER A 16 -1.05 4.01 -12.49
C SER A 16 -0.64 4.17 -11.02
N ALA A 17 -1.18 5.21 -10.35
CA ALA A 17 -0.86 5.48 -8.96
C ALA A 17 -1.34 4.34 -8.05
N SER A 18 -0.44 3.80 -7.23
CA SER A 18 -0.65 2.68 -6.31
C SER A 18 -0.36 3.01 -4.85
N GLY A 19 0.42 4.06 -4.58
CA GLY A 19 0.71 4.53 -3.24
C GLY A 19 0.75 6.04 -3.14
N ILE A 20 0.29 6.59 -2.01
CA ILE A 20 0.26 8.03 -1.73
C ILE A 20 0.60 8.31 -0.27
N GLU A 21 1.40 9.38 -0.06
CA GLU A 21 1.59 10.02 1.24
C GLU A 21 1.46 11.54 1.10
N TYR A 22 0.77 12.19 2.05
CA TYR A 22 0.66 13.64 2.12
C TYR A 22 1.50 14.17 3.27
N ILE A 23 2.56 14.92 2.96
CA ILE A 23 3.53 15.38 3.95
C ILE A 23 3.85 16.85 3.69
N ASN A 24 3.59 17.73 4.66
CA ASN A 24 3.95 19.15 4.61
C ASN A 24 3.48 19.88 3.33
N GLY A 25 2.25 19.65 2.87
CA GLY A 25 1.69 20.31 1.69
C GLY A 25 2.09 19.68 0.34
N LEU A 26 2.79 18.54 0.36
CA LEU A 26 3.21 17.81 -0.82
C LEU A 26 2.63 16.40 -0.83
N TYR A 27 2.21 15.95 -2.01
CA TYR A 27 1.87 14.56 -2.26
C TYR A 27 3.08 13.82 -2.80
N TYR A 28 3.43 12.73 -2.14
CA TYR A 28 4.41 11.75 -2.61
C TYR A 28 3.64 10.57 -3.19
N ILE A 29 3.88 10.22 -4.43
CA ILE A 29 3.08 9.23 -5.16
C ILE A 29 4.00 8.25 -5.88
N ILE A 30 3.71 6.96 -5.75
CA ILE A 30 4.32 5.89 -6.54
C ILE A 30 3.29 5.34 -7.53
N GLY A 31 3.79 4.73 -8.60
CA GLY A 31 2.98 3.98 -9.56
C GLY A 31 3.52 2.57 -9.73
N ASP A 32 2.63 1.61 -9.93
CA ASP A 32 2.98 0.20 -10.07
C ASP A 32 3.84 -0.08 -11.31
N ASP A 33 3.65 0.69 -12.37
CA ASP A 33 4.37 0.60 -13.65
C ASP A 33 5.40 1.72 -13.86
N ALA A 34 5.77 2.47 -12.81
CA ALA A 34 6.75 3.55 -12.87
C ALA A 34 8.02 3.23 -12.04
N ASN A 35 9.17 3.80 -12.44
CA ASN A 35 10.44 3.60 -11.75
C ASN A 35 10.89 4.83 -10.93
N ALA A 36 9.95 5.65 -10.48
CA ALA A 36 10.24 6.88 -9.75
C ALA A 36 9.18 7.21 -8.70
N LEU A 37 9.59 7.96 -7.68
CA LEU A 37 8.72 8.64 -6.74
C LEU A 37 8.40 10.03 -7.31
N PHE A 38 7.11 10.36 -7.39
CA PHE A 38 6.61 11.65 -7.88
C PHE A 38 6.23 12.53 -6.69
N VAL A 39 6.70 13.78 -6.70
CA VAL A 39 6.36 14.77 -5.68
C VAL A 39 5.49 15.83 -6.33
N LEU A 40 4.26 16.01 -5.85
CA LEU A 40 3.29 16.94 -6.40
C LEU A 40 2.88 17.98 -5.35
N ASP A 41 2.49 19.16 -5.80
CA ASP A 41 1.86 20.16 -4.95
C ASP A 41 0.36 19.87 -4.72
N GLU A 42 -0.31 20.72 -3.93
CA GLU A 42 -1.74 20.61 -3.64
C GLU A 42 -2.64 20.78 -4.88
N GLN A 43 -2.12 21.35 -5.96
CA GLN A 43 -2.79 21.45 -7.26
C GLN A 43 -2.55 20.23 -8.15
N LEU A 44 -1.90 19.17 -7.60
CA LEU A 44 -1.50 17.94 -8.30
C LEU A 44 -0.53 18.17 -9.46
N LYS A 45 0.30 19.22 -9.37
CA LYS A 45 1.35 19.52 -10.32
C LYS A 45 2.66 18.87 -9.89
N VAL A 46 3.30 18.12 -10.78
CA VAL A 46 4.60 17.51 -10.50
C VAL A 46 5.65 18.60 -10.25
N GLN A 47 6.21 18.59 -9.05
CA GLN A 47 7.29 19.48 -8.63
C GLN A 47 8.66 18.81 -8.80
N LYS A 48 8.71 17.50 -8.52
CA LYS A 48 9.93 16.71 -8.57
C LYS A 48 9.63 15.27 -8.93
N THR A 49 10.57 14.62 -9.60
CA THR A 49 10.54 13.18 -9.87
C THR A 49 11.87 12.58 -9.46
N ILE A 50 11.85 11.55 -8.62
CA ILE A 50 13.02 10.96 -7.97
C ILE A 50 13.13 9.50 -8.44
N PRO A 51 14.10 9.16 -9.32
CA PRO A 51 14.26 7.80 -9.81
C PRO A 51 14.70 6.86 -8.68
N PHE A 52 14.10 5.67 -8.59
CA PHE A 52 14.49 4.64 -7.63
C PHE A 52 15.87 4.04 -7.93
N PHE A 53 16.17 3.88 -9.20
CA PHE A 53 17.44 3.31 -9.64
C PHE A 53 18.34 4.43 -10.15
N GLY A 54 19.37 4.77 -9.40
CA GLY A 54 20.28 5.86 -9.72
C GLY A 54 20.78 5.82 -11.17
N GLY A 55 20.79 6.99 -11.84
CA GLY A 55 21.29 7.15 -13.20
C GLY A 55 20.37 6.63 -14.32
N LYS A 56 19.21 6.06 -14.00
CA LYS A 56 18.23 5.63 -15.02
C LYS A 56 17.26 6.75 -15.38
N THR A 57 16.85 6.78 -16.65
CA THR A 57 15.78 7.64 -17.09
C THR A 57 14.48 7.27 -16.41
N VAL A 58 13.70 8.26 -15.97
CA VAL A 58 12.35 8.05 -15.44
C VAL A 58 11.48 7.48 -16.55
N GLN A 59 10.79 6.40 -16.23
CA GLN A 59 9.86 5.71 -17.11
C GLN A 59 8.52 5.54 -16.38
N GLU A 60 7.44 5.81 -17.10
CA GLU A 60 6.08 5.44 -16.80
C GLU A 60 5.62 4.41 -17.84
N HIS A 61 4.63 3.60 -17.52
CA HIS A 61 4.10 2.54 -18.39
C HIS A 61 5.12 1.44 -18.72
N ILE A 62 5.91 1.04 -17.72
CA ILE A 62 6.79 -0.12 -17.85
C ILE A 62 5.94 -1.38 -18.08
N PRO A 63 6.28 -2.22 -19.08
CA PRO A 63 5.47 -3.39 -19.41
C PRO A 63 5.27 -4.32 -18.21
N LYS A 64 4.08 -4.92 -18.07
CA LYS A 64 3.67 -5.77 -16.93
C LYS A 64 4.68 -6.84 -16.52
N LYS A 65 5.45 -7.37 -17.47
CA LYS A 65 6.49 -8.37 -17.21
C LYS A 65 7.76 -7.81 -16.59
N GLU A 66 7.99 -6.51 -16.73
CA GLU A 66 9.23 -5.80 -16.35
C GLU A 66 9.01 -4.80 -15.22
N LYS A 67 7.74 -4.41 -14.96
CA LYS A 67 7.42 -3.38 -13.98
C LYS A 67 7.87 -3.77 -12.57
N PRO A 68 8.33 -2.79 -11.79
CA PRO A 68 8.75 -3.01 -10.40
C PRO A 68 7.58 -3.34 -9.46
N ASP A 69 6.35 -3.01 -9.87
CA ASP A 69 5.12 -3.29 -9.14
C ASP A 69 5.14 -2.71 -7.72
N PHE A 70 5.49 -1.42 -7.61
CA PHE A 70 5.40 -0.70 -6.34
C PHE A 70 3.94 -0.54 -5.96
N GLU A 71 3.53 -1.10 -4.82
CA GLU A 71 2.12 -1.18 -4.43
C GLU A 71 1.85 -0.54 -3.07
N CYS A 72 2.88 -0.26 -2.28
CA CYS A 72 2.66 0.33 -0.97
C CYS A 72 3.80 1.24 -0.52
N MET A 73 3.45 2.27 0.23
CA MET A 73 4.38 3.19 0.84
C MET A 73 3.81 3.75 2.15
N SER A 74 4.69 4.16 3.05
CA SER A 74 4.29 4.86 4.27
C SER A 74 5.40 5.76 4.80
N PHE A 75 4.98 6.87 5.40
CA PHE A 75 5.84 7.74 6.19
C PHE A 75 6.31 7.04 7.46
N VAL A 76 7.59 7.20 7.80
CA VAL A 76 8.20 6.60 9.00
C VAL A 76 9.32 7.47 9.58
N TYR A 77 9.38 7.57 10.90
CA TYR A 77 10.55 8.11 11.58
C TYR A 77 11.54 7.00 11.91
N ILE A 78 12.80 7.18 11.48
CA ILE A 78 13.92 6.31 11.84
C ILE A 78 14.95 7.18 12.56
N GLN A 79 15.17 6.93 13.86
CA GLN A 79 16.05 7.76 14.69
C GLN A 79 15.73 9.26 14.55
N GLU A 80 14.46 9.61 14.67
CA GLU A 80 13.92 10.97 14.55
C GLU A 80 14.07 11.64 13.16
N VAL A 81 14.60 10.93 12.19
CA VAL A 81 14.71 11.41 10.81
C VAL A 81 13.50 10.92 9.99
N PRO A 82 12.78 11.83 9.29
CA PRO A 82 11.62 11.46 8.50
C PRO A 82 12.01 10.78 7.19
N HIS A 83 11.37 9.65 6.90
CA HIS A 83 11.56 8.85 5.70
C HIS A 83 10.22 8.41 5.10
N ILE A 84 10.27 7.95 3.88
CA ILE A 84 9.20 7.18 3.23
C ILE A 84 9.76 5.79 2.93
N LEU A 85 9.13 4.75 3.47
CA LEU A 85 9.38 3.36 3.10
C LEU A 85 8.48 3.01 1.93
N ILE A 86 9.05 2.40 0.89
CA ILE A 86 8.37 2.06 -0.37
C ILE A 86 8.67 0.60 -0.67
N MET A 87 7.64 -0.19 -1.01
CA MET A 87 7.82 -1.62 -1.26
C MET A 87 7.06 -2.06 -2.52
N GLY A 88 7.64 -3.03 -3.22
CA GLY A 88 6.98 -3.75 -4.29
C GLY A 88 6.04 -4.84 -3.74
N SER A 89 5.16 -5.36 -4.59
CA SER A 89 4.18 -6.39 -4.21
C SER A 89 4.78 -7.71 -3.73
N GLY A 90 6.01 -8.04 -4.12
CA GLY A 90 6.66 -9.32 -3.83
C GLY A 90 6.15 -10.49 -4.67
N SER A 91 5.14 -10.29 -5.53
CA SER A 91 4.48 -11.35 -6.30
C SER A 91 5.37 -12.05 -7.34
N LYS A 92 6.49 -11.44 -7.73
CA LYS A 92 7.51 -12.00 -8.63
C LYS A 92 8.90 -11.61 -8.14
N ALA A 93 9.94 -12.30 -8.61
CA ALA A 93 11.31 -12.05 -8.17
C ALA A 93 11.74 -10.58 -8.36
N GLN A 94 11.43 -9.96 -9.50
CA GLN A 94 11.76 -8.55 -9.79
C GLN A 94 10.94 -7.53 -9.00
N ARG A 95 9.89 -7.97 -8.28
CA ARG A 95 8.99 -7.16 -7.46
C ARG A 95 9.31 -7.25 -5.96
N LYS A 96 10.33 -8.04 -5.60
CA LYS A 96 10.86 -8.18 -4.23
C LYS A 96 11.88 -7.07 -3.96
N ILE A 97 11.42 -5.84 -3.97
CA ILE A 97 12.23 -4.62 -3.85
C ILE A 97 11.67 -3.69 -2.77
N ALA A 98 12.56 -3.01 -2.08
CA ALA A 98 12.20 -2.01 -1.10
C ALA A 98 13.16 -0.82 -1.16
N PHE A 99 12.64 0.38 -0.93
CA PHE A 99 13.42 1.61 -0.88
C PHE A 99 13.05 2.44 0.34
N LEU A 100 14.02 3.16 0.84
CA LEU A 100 13.87 4.13 1.90
C LEU A 100 14.29 5.51 1.38
N TYR A 101 13.35 6.44 1.31
CA TYR A 101 13.62 7.82 0.90
C TYR A 101 13.74 8.72 2.11
N ASN A 102 14.89 9.33 2.32
CA ASN A 102 15.13 10.30 3.38
C ASN A 102 14.62 11.68 2.96
N LEU A 103 13.64 12.21 3.67
CA LEU A 103 12.99 13.49 3.34
C LEU A 103 13.87 14.74 3.60
N ILE A 104 14.93 14.62 4.40
CA ILE A 104 15.84 15.73 4.71
C ILE A 104 17.00 15.78 3.72
N SER A 105 17.70 14.65 3.55
CA SER A 105 18.85 14.57 2.63
C SER A 105 18.46 14.31 1.18
N GLU A 106 17.19 14.02 0.93
CA GLU A 106 16.63 13.64 -0.36
C GLU A 106 17.32 12.43 -1.01
N ASN A 107 17.85 11.54 -0.16
CA ASN A 107 18.59 10.37 -0.60
C ASN A 107 17.68 9.13 -0.66
N MET A 108 17.77 8.38 -1.75
CA MET A 108 17.06 7.12 -1.96
C MET A 108 18.01 5.96 -1.69
N GLN A 109 17.69 5.13 -0.70
CA GLN A 109 18.43 3.93 -0.33
C GLN A 109 17.65 2.69 -0.76
N ASN A 110 18.31 1.77 -1.47
CA ASN A 110 17.78 0.43 -1.72
C ASN A 110 17.98 -0.42 -0.46
N LEU A 111 16.92 -1.09 0.01
CA LEU A 111 16.95 -2.02 1.14
C LEU A 111 16.98 -3.46 0.61
N ASP A 112 17.86 -4.29 1.19
CA ASP A 112 17.86 -5.72 0.89
C ASP A 112 16.81 -6.47 1.73
N TYR A 113 15.59 -6.51 1.23
CA TYR A 113 14.46 -7.25 1.82
C TYR A 113 14.28 -8.66 1.23
N THR A 114 15.26 -9.17 0.51
CA THR A 114 15.18 -10.50 -0.13
C THR A 114 14.84 -11.59 0.90
N THR A 115 15.46 -11.56 2.07
CA THR A 115 15.20 -12.54 3.15
C THR A 115 13.76 -12.43 3.65
N LEU A 116 13.26 -11.21 3.90
CA LEU A 116 11.89 -10.97 4.34
C LEU A 116 10.89 -11.50 3.29
N TYR A 117 11.01 -11.07 2.03
CA TYR A 117 10.11 -11.51 0.97
C TYR A 117 10.08 -13.04 0.79
N ASN A 118 11.25 -13.69 0.87
CA ASN A 118 11.36 -15.14 0.74
C ASN A 118 10.76 -15.89 1.95
N LYS A 119 10.80 -15.31 3.15
CA LYS A 119 10.09 -15.83 4.33
C LYS A 119 8.59 -15.69 4.15
N LEU A 120 8.11 -14.49 3.78
CA LEU A 120 6.67 -14.20 3.61
C LEU A 120 6.02 -15.05 2.53
N GLU A 121 6.69 -15.24 1.38
CA GLU A 121 6.19 -16.07 0.28
C GLU A 121 5.93 -17.53 0.71
N LYS A 122 6.74 -18.04 1.65
CA LYS A 122 6.65 -19.42 2.17
C LYS A 122 5.80 -19.56 3.43
N ASP A 123 5.44 -18.45 4.06
CA ASP A 123 4.68 -18.45 5.29
C ASP A 123 3.19 -18.64 4.99
N VAL A 124 2.73 -19.88 5.17
CA VAL A 124 1.33 -20.25 4.93
C VAL A 124 0.35 -19.56 5.87
N HIS A 125 0.79 -19.09 7.04
CA HIS A 125 -0.04 -18.30 7.95
C HIS A 125 -0.22 -16.87 7.48
N PHE A 126 0.68 -16.38 6.64
CA PHE A 126 0.59 -15.05 6.03
C PHE A 126 -0.12 -15.08 4.68
N THR A 127 0.25 -15.99 3.79
CA THR A 127 -0.29 -16.06 2.43
C THR A 127 -1.58 -16.89 2.31
N TYR A 128 -1.86 -17.76 3.27
CA TYR A 128 -2.97 -18.75 3.19
C TYR A 128 -2.91 -19.55 1.88
N ASN A 129 -1.71 -19.96 1.48
CA ASN A 129 -1.41 -20.66 0.23
C ASN A 129 -1.76 -19.88 -1.05
N ALA A 130 -2.04 -18.58 -0.96
CA ALA A 130 -2.14 -17.69 -2.10
C ALA A 130 -0.76 -17.17 -2.52
N GLU A 131 -0.67 -16.51 -3.65
CA GLU A 131 0.52 -15.77 -4.06
C GLU A 131 0.77 -14.58 -3.12
N LEU A 132 2.04 -14.33 -2.78
CA LEU A 132 2.40 -13.13 -2.02
C LEU A 132 2.07 -11.90 -2.86
N ASN A 133 1.31 -10.98 -2.29
CA ASN A 133 0.94 -9.73 -2.92
C ASN A 133 0.70 -8.65 -1.86
N LEU A 134 1.77 -7.88 -1.54
CA LEU A 134 1.70 -6.78 -0.59
C LEU A 134 1.04 -5.59 -1.29
N GLU A 135 -0.06 -5.08 -0.74
CA GLU A 135 -0.87 -4.00 -1.33
C GLU A 135 -1.04 -2.80 -0.40
N ALA A 136 -0.61 -2.92 0.86
CA ALA A 136 -0.65 -1.80 1.78
C ALA A 136 0.47 -1.86 2.81
N LEU A 137 0.85 -0.69 3.29
CA LEU A 137 1.87 -0.48 4.30
C LEU A 137 1.44 0.68 5.19
N ALA A 138 1.60 0.53 6.50
CA ALA A 138 1.41 1.60 7.46
C ALA A 138 2.50 1.57 8.53
N CYS A 139 3.04 2.72 8.88
CA CYS A 139 4.03 2.83 9.93
C CYS A 139 3.46 3.61 11.10
N THR A 140 3.51 3.03 12.29
CA THR A 140 3.29 3.72 13.56
C THR A 140 4.62 4.24 14.10
N GLN A 141 4.62 4.78 15.31
CA GLN A 141 5.87 5.15 15.97
C GLN A 141 6.78 3.95 16.28
N ASP A 142 6.17 2.78 16.59
CA ASP A 142 6.89 1.60 17.09
C ASP A 142 6.98 0.47 16.06
N TYR A 143 6.01 0.37 15.13
CA TYR A 143 5.84 -0.79 14.26
C TYR A 143 5.59 -0.41 12.81
N ILE A 144 6.11 -1.24 11.91
CA ILE A 144 5.80 -1.28 10.49
C ILE A 144 4.80 -2.42 10.25
N TYR A 145 3.70 -2.12 9.55
CA TYR A 145 2.64 -3.07 9.21
C TYR A 145 2.65 -3.32 7.71
N LEU A 146 2.65 -4.58 7.30
CA LEU A 146 2.53 -5.02 5.91
C LEU A 146 1.23 -5.80 5.73
N PHE A 147 0.50 -5.52 4.66
CA PHE A 147 -0.80 -6.10 4.40
C PHE A 147 -0.76 -6.93 3.12
N GLN A 148 -1.16 -8.19 3.25
CA GLN A 148 -1.40 -9.10 2.13
C GLN A 148 -2.77 -8.80 1.53
N ARG A 149 -2.89 -8.71 0.22
CA ARG A 149 -4.15 -8.42 -0.47
C ARG A 149 -5.27 -9.37 -0.07
N GLY A 150 -5.03 -10.69 -0.10
CA GLY A 150 -5.93 -11.69 0.47
C GLY A 150 -7.26 -11.92 -0.23
N ASN A 151 -7.55 -11.25 -1.34
CA ASN A 151 -8.84 -11.35 -2.06
C ASN A 151 -9.14 -12.73 -2.65
N ILE A 152 -8.16 -13.63 -2.73
CA ILE A 152 -8.30 -15.00 -3.21
C ILE A 152 -8.20 -16.00 -2.06
N ALA A 153 -7.55 -15.62 -0.98
CA ALA A 153 -7.41 -16.44 0.22
C ALA A 153 -8.73 -16.48 1.02
N ASP A 154 -8.83 -17.43 1.93
CA ASP A 154 -9.98 -17.54 2.84
C ASP A 154 -9.97 -16.48 3.93
N LYS A 155 -8.80 -15.85 4.18
CA LYS A 155 -8.63 -14.80 5.18
C LYS A 155 -7.71 -13.70 4.66
N ASN A 156 -7.93 -12.49 5.14
CA ASN A 156 -7.05 -11.37 4.97
C ASN A 156 -6.03 -11.37 6.11
N THR A 157 -4.79 -11.07 5.80
CA THR A 157 -3.69 -11.08 6.76
C THR A 157 -2.91 -9.77 6.71
N PHE A 158 -2.37 -9.42 7.85
CA PHE A 158 -1.33 -8.41 7.96
C PHE A 158 -0.31 -8.86 9.00
N LEU A 159 0.87 -8.32 8.91
CA LEU A 159 1.93 -8.55 9.89
C LEU A 159 2.46 -7.23 10.43
N ARG A 160 3.20 -7.29 11.53
CA ARG A 160 3.99 -6.16 12.00
C ARG A 160 5.38 -6.60 12.46
N PHE A 161 6.33 -5.70 12.33
CA PHE A 161 7.67 -5.80 12.92
C PHE A 161 8.10 -4.43 13.46
N PRO A 162 9.06 -4.37 14.42
CA PRO A 162 9.49 -3.11 15.02
C PRO A 162 10.13 -2.17 14.00
N VAL A 163 9.89 -0.85 14.11
CA VAL A 163 10.53 0.17 13.26
C VAL A 163 12.05 0.13 13.35
N GLN A 164 12.59 -0.18 14.53
CA GLN A 164 14.04 -0.33 14.74
C GLN A 164 14.68 -1.40 13.84
N ASP A 165 13.91 -2.38 13.39
CA ASP A 165 14.37 -3.48 12.54
C ASP A 165 14.19 -3.17 11.06
N VAL A 166 13.79 -1.93 10.68
CA VAL A 166 13.49 -1.54 9.30
C VAL A 166 14.60 -1.83 8.30
N LEU A 167 15.86 -1.81 8.70
CA LEU A 167 16.99 -2.12 7.81
C LEU A 167 17.18 -3.64 7.61
N HIS A 168 16.78 -4.45 8.59
CA HIS A 168 16.95 -5.92 8.59
C HIS A 168 15.82 -6.59 9.37
N PRO A 169 14.60 -6.66 8.83
CA PRO A 169 13.45 -7.26 9.52
C PRO A 169 13.56 -8.78 9.57
N ASP A 170 13.91 -9.32 10.74
CA ASP A 170 14.11 -10.76 10.95
C ASP A 170 12.91 -11.47 11.56
N THR A 171 12.17 -10.79 12.42
CA THR A 171 11.02 -11.34 13.15
C THR A 171 9.78 -10.49 12.91
N TYR A 172 8.63 -11.14 12.88
CA TYR A 172 7.34 -10.46 12.71
C TYR A 172 6.22 -11.23 13.42
N GLU A 173 5.14 -10.54 13.71
CA GLU A 173 3.89 -11.10 14.22
C GLU A 173 2.81 -11.05 13.14
N ILE A 174 2.06 -12.14 12.96
CA ILE A 174 0.99 -12.24 11.95
C ILE A 174 -0.37 -12.14 12.61
N TYR A 175 -1.26 -11.41 11.97
CA TYR A 175 -2.67 -11.26 12.34
C TYR A 175 -3.54 -11.63 11.15
N SER A 176 -4.68 -12.26 11.42
CA SER A 176 -5.67 -12.59 10.39
C SER A 176 -7.03 -11.98 10.73
N THR A 177 -7.76 -11.60 9.70
CA THR A 177 -9.10 -11.03 9.80
C THR A 177 -9.95 -11.44 8.60
N GLU A 178 -11.26 -11.27 8.71
CA GLU A 178 -12.19 -11.36 7.59
C GLU A 178 -12.69 -9.96 7.29
N LEU A 179 -12.55 -9.52 6.05
CA LEU A 179 -13.03 -8.22 5.59
C LEU A 179 -14.43 -8.35 4.98
N GLN A 180 -15.19 -7.28 5.08
CA GLN A 180 -16.54 -7.20 4.53
C GLN A 180 -16.49 -7.21 2.99
N GLY A 181 -17.02 -8.25 2.36
CA GLY A 181 -17.19 -8.28 0.92
C GLY A 181 -18.37 -7.42 0.45
N ILE A 182 -18.42 -7.18 -0.85
CA ILE A 182 -19.57 -6.55 -1.52
C ILE A 182 -20.20 -7.59 -2.45
N LYS A 183 -21.50 -7.86 -2.29
CA LYS A 183 -22.20 -8.94 -3.00
C LYS A 183 -21.49 -10.29 -2.79
N GLN A 184 -20.97 -10.90 -3.86
CA GLN A 184 -20.25 -12.19 -3.82
C GLN A 184 -18.72 -11.99 -3.91
N GLY A 185 -18.24 -10.74 -4.04
CA GLY A 185 -16.81 -10.44 -4.11
C GLY A 185 -16.17 -10.42 -2.73
N LYS A 186 -14.96 -10.95 -2.64
CA LYS A 186 -14.12 -10.88 -1.44
C LYS A 186 -13.34 -9.57 -1.44
N ALA A 187 -13.22 -8.94 -0.28
CA ALA A 187 -12.38 -7.77 -0.12
C ALA A 187 -10.92 -8.18 0.10
N GLY A 188 -10.00 -7.40 -0.48
CA GLY A 188 -8.57 -7.50 -0.23
C GLY A 188 -8.00 -6.15 0.15
N PHE A 189 -7.05 -6.11 1.10
CA PHE A 189 -6.38 -4.87 1.47
C PHE A 189 -5.77 -4.20 0.24
N SER A 190 -5.88 -2.87 0.17
CA SER A 190 -5.42 -2.08 -0.98
C SER A 190 -4.79 -0.74 -0.62
N GLY A 191 -4.78 -0.37 0.65
CA GLY A 191 -4.13 0.84 1.16
C GLY A 191 -4.22 0.91 2.66
N ALA A 192 -3.25 1.55 3.32
CA ALA A 192 -3.27 1.79 4.75
C ALA A 192 -2.44 3.03 5.12
N CYS A 193 -2.86 3.73 6.18
CA CYS A 193 -2.07 4.79 6.80
C CYS A 193 -2.32 4.81 8.31
N PHE A 194 -1.35 5.28 9.08
CA PHE A 194 -1.50 5.49 10.51
C PHE A 194 -2.06 6.88 10.80
N VAL A 195 -3.13 6.94 11.56
CA VAL A 195 -3.76 8.18 12.02
C VAL A 195 -3.38 8.42 13.47
N LEU A 196 -2.46 9.34 13.70
CA LEU A 196 -1.88 9.60 15.02
C LEU A 196 -2.94 10.00 16.05
N GLU A 197 -3.88 10.86 15.68
CA GLU A 197 -4.96 11.38 16.56
C GLU A 197 -5.89 10.26 17.02
N TRP A 198 -6.04 9.20 16.27
CA TRP A 198 -6.89 8.05 16.60
C TRP A 198 -6.10 6.90 17.23
N ASN A 199 -4.77 6.98 17.20
CA ASN A 199 -3.87 5.86 17.52
C ASN A 199 -4.35 4.57 16.84
N ALA A 200 -4.58 4.65 15.54
CA ALA A 200 -5.19 3.59 14.76
C ALA A 200 -4.67 3.59 13.32
N ILE A 201 -4.73 2.43 12.68
CA ILE A 201 -4.50 2.33 11.24
C ILE A 201 -5.85 2.45 10.53
N LEU A 202 -5.94 3.40 9.61
CA LEU A 202 -7.02 3.48 8.63
C LEU A 202 -6.59 2.67 7.40
N PHE A 203 -7.47 1.80 6.91
CA PHE A 203 -7.20 1.00 5.72
C PHE A 203 -8.29 1.13 4.67
N THR A 204 -7.95 0.84 3.44
CA THR A 204 -8.89 0.55 2.35
C THR A 204 -8.76 -0.89 1.90
N ALA A 205 -9.86 -1.44 1.39
CA ALA A 205 -9.88 -2.73 0.75
C ALA A 205 -10.72 -2.67 -0.52
N SER A 206 -10.21 -3.25 -1.60
CA SER A 206 -10.90 -3.32 -2.88
C SER A 206 -11.63 -4.65 -3.02
N VAL A 207 -12.82 -4.61 -3.61
CA VAL A 207 -13.66 -5.79 -3.83
C VAL A 207 -13.77 -6.05 -5.33
N GLU A 208 -13.22 -7.17 -5.75
CA GLU A 208 -13.19 -7.60 -7.15
C GLU A 208 -13.74 -9.01 -7.31
N LEU A 209 -14.43 -9.25 -8.41
CA LEU A 209 -14.79 -10.60 -8.84
C LEU A 209 -13.65 -11.18 -9.66
N THR A 210 -12.64 -11.71 -8.98
CA THR A 210 -11.53 -12.40 -9.62
C THR A 210 -11.40 -13.83 -9.12
N LYS A 211 -10.83 -14.69 -9.98
CA LYS A 211 -10.53 -16.09 -9.63
C LYS A 211 -9.03 -16.31 -9.40
N ASP A 212 -8.22 -15.34 -9.72
CA ASP A 212 -6.77 -15.38 -9.55
C ASP A 212 -6.21 -13.97 -9.23
N ALA A 213 -4.97 -13.90 -8.72
CA ALA A 213 -4.31 -12.65 -8.35
C ALA A 213 -3.74 -11.87 -9.54
N TYR A 214 -3.76 -12.44 -10.74
CA TYR A 214 -3.05 -11.90 -11.90
C TYR A 214 -3.96 -11.16 -12.89
N ASN A 215 -5.22 -11.56 -12.96
CA ASN A 215 -6.20 -10.96 -13.86
C ASN A 215 -7.16 -10.09 -13.06
N ASP A 216 -7.27 -8.83 -13.44
CA ASP A 216 -8.22 -7.91 -12.85
C ASP A 216 -9.65 -8.41 -13.13
N GLY A 217 -10.45 -8.46 -12.08
CA GLY A 217 -11.86 -8.81 -12.16
C GLY A 217 -12.76 -7.57 -12.28
N GLU A 218 -14.07 -7.79 -12.33
CA GLU A 218 -15.03 -6.70 -12.23
C GLU A 218 -14.93 -6.07 -10.84
N VAL A 219 -14.64 -4.77 -10.78
CA VAL A 219 -14.59 -4.00 -9.53
C VAL A 219 -16.00 -3.77 -9.02
N LEU A 220 -16.31 -4.25 -7.83
CA LEU A 220 -17.61 -4.05 -7.17
C LEU A 220 -17.64 -2.83 -6.26
N GLY A 221 -16.48 -2.28 -5.91
CA GLY A 221 -16.30 -1.14 -5.05
C GLY A 221 -15.15 -1.32 -4.06
N SER A 222 -15.09 -0.43 -3.08
CA SER A 222 -14.09 -0.48 -2.01
C SER A 222 -14.72 -0.23 -0.65
N THR A 223 -14.07 -0.75 0.39
CA THR A 223 -14.40 -0.47 1.78
C THR A 223 -13.28 0.34 2.43
N ALA A 224 -13.59 0.99 3.53
CA ALA A 224 -12.61 1.59 4.43
C ALA A 224 -12.87 1.11 5.85
N GLY A 225 -11.80 0.88 6.62
CA GLY A 225 -11.93 0.37 7.97
C GLY A 225 -10.81 0.85 8.90
N ILE A 226 -10.96 0.51 10.17
CA ILE A 226 -10.05 0.89 11.24
C ILE A 226 -9.50 -0.35 11.91
N ILE A 227 -8.17 -0.39 12.09
CA ILE A 227 -7.48 -1.37 12.90
C ILE A 227 -6.98 -0.69 14.17
N GLN A 228 -7.40 -1.21 15.32
CA GLN A 228 -6.91 -0.84 16.64
C GLN A 228 -6.53 -2.09 17.42
N ASN A 229 -5.42 -2.05 18.16
CA ASN A 229 -4.91 -3.21 18.92
C ASN A 229 -4.83 -4.48 18.05
N ASN A 230 -4.37 -4.34 16.81
CA ASN A 230 -4.21 -5.41 15.83
C ASN A 230 -5.52 -6.14 15.47
N LYS A 231 -6.65 -5.47 15.57
CA LYS A 231 -7.98 -6.00 15.19
C LYS A 231 -8.75 -4.98 14.36
N VAL A 232 -9.44 -5.47 13.33
CA VAL A 232 -10.42 -4.64 12.62
C VAL A 232 -11.58 -4.35 13.57
N THR A 233 -11.79 -3.08 13.87
CA THR A 233 -12.84 -2.62 14.80
C THR A 233 -14.03 -2.03 14.08
N GLN A 234 -13.83 -1.50 12.89
CA GLN A 234 -14.87 -0.93 12.03
C GLN A 234 -14.53 -1.16 10.57
N GLU A 235 -15.54 -1.38 9.75
CA GLU A 235 -15.44 -1.40 8.29
C GLU A 235 -16.74 -0.91 7.66
N VAL A 236 -16.67 -0.12 6.59
CA VAL A 236 -17.82 0.42 5.88
C VAL A 236 -17.55 0.51 4.38
N ILE A 237 -18.59 0.38 3.57
CA ILE A 237 -18.52 0.58 2.11
C ILE A 237 -18.33 2.07 1.83
N ILE A 238 -17.40 2.40 0.94
CA ILE A 238 -17.21 3.77 0.44
C ILE A 238 -18.35 4.09 -0.54
N SER A 239 -19.01 5.20 -0.34
CA SER A 239 -20.25 5.56 -1.05
C SER A 239 -20.22 7.00 -1.57
N TYR A 240 -21.04 7.27 -2.56
CA TYR A 240 -21.45 8.63 -2.91
C TYR A 240 -22.38 9.23 -1.85
N PRO A 241 -22.63 10.56 -1.87
CA PRO A 241 -23.55 11.22 -0.92
C PRO A 241 -24.98 10.65 -0.93
N ASP A 242 -25.43 10.08 -2.04
CA ASP A 242 -26.75 9.44 -2.20
C ASP A 242 -26.76 7.97 -1.68
N ASN A 243 -25.72 7.55 -0.99
CA ASN A 243 -25.47 6.19 -0.46
C ASN A 243 -25.30 5.08 -1.50
N LYS A 244 -25.13 5.39 -2.79
CA LYS A 244 -24.70 4.39 -3.76
C LYS A 244 -23.23 4.05 -3.57
N PRO A 245 -22.84 2.76 -3.66
CA PRO A 245 -21.44 2.37 -3.59
C PRO A 245 -20.60 3.13 -4.62
N TYR A 246 -19.42 3.57 -4.21
CA TYR A 246 -18.41 4.11 -5.12
C TYR A 246 -17.70 2.96 -5.81
N ILE A 247 -18.06 2.72 -7.07
CA ILE A 247 -17.52 1.61 -7.86
C ILE A 247 -16.17 2.02 -8.44
N ALA A 248 -15.14 1.94 -7.61
CA ALA A 248 -13.76 2.13 -8.02
C ALA A 248 -12.85 1.29 -7.12
N LYS A 249 -11.73 0.87 -7.67
CA LYS A 249 -10.60 0.32 -6.91
C LYS A 249 -9.87 1.48 -6.26
N ILE A 250 -9.77 1.48 -4.94
CA ILE A 250 -8.96 2.44 -4.18
C ILE A 250 -7.65 1.73 -3.85
N GLU A 251 -6.54 2.21 -4.38
CA GLU A 251 -5.23 1.57 -4.28
C GLU A 251 -4.42 2.08 -3.08
N SER A 252 -4.75 3.24 -2.53
CA SER A 252 -4.01 3.81 -1.40
C SER A 252 -4.84 4.83 -0.63
N ILE A 253 -4.35 5.20 0.56
CA ILE A 253 -4.98 6.18 1.43
C ILE A 253 -3.91 6.94 2.22
N SER A 254 -4.10 8.25 2.40
CA SER A 254 -3.31 9.12 3.27
C SER A 254 -4.20 10.11 3.99
N VAL A 255 -3.77 10.67 5.12
CA VAL A 255 -4.48 11.67 5.94
C VAL A 255 -3.61 12.87 6.25
#